data_d1db91f2f103d011ae1a002b684e8b49
#
_entry.id   d1db91f2f103d011ae1a002b684e8b49
#
_cell.length_a   1.000
_cell.length_b   1.000
_cell.length_c   1.000
_cell.angle_alpha   90.00
_cell.angle_beta   90.00
_cell.angle_gamma   90.00
#
_symmetry.space_group_name_H-M   'P 1'
#
loop_
_entity.id
_entity.type
_entity.pdbx_description
1 polymer ?
#
loop_
_entity_poly.entity_id
_entity_poly.type
_entity_poly.pdbx_seq_one_letter_code
_entity_poly.pdbx_strand_id
1 'polypeptide(L)'
;MQDWASKFYHSQAWLACRRSYIASRIQIDGGLCEHCHRKPGKIVHHKIYLTRRNVNDPTITLNHRNLEYVCQDCHNDEHLGDHSLLRYRLDAWGNPLPLSEP
;
A
#
# COMPACT_ATOMS: atom_id res chain seq x y z
N MET A 1 -9.78 10.58 -6.31
CA MET A 1 -9.87 9.24 -5.73
C MET A 1 -11.27 8.68 -5.95
N GLN A 2 -11.38 7.44 -6.32
CA GLN A 2 -12.67 6.80 -6.44
C GLN A 2 -13.33 6.65 -5.07
N ASP A 3 -14.64 6.77 -5.00
CA ASP A 3 -15.35 6.70 -3.73
C ASP A 3 -15.10 5.40 -2.97
N TRP A 4 -15.10 4.27 -3.67
CA TRP A 4 -14.87 2.98 -3.03
C TRP A 4 -13.47 2.90 -2.42
N ALA A 5 -12.47 3.48 -3.10
CA ALA A 5 -11.10 3.48 -2.59
C ALA A 5 -10.98 4.41 -1.40
N SER A 6 -11.57 5.60 -1.51
CA SER A 6 -11.55 6.57 -0.41
C SER A 6 -12.18 5.98 0.85
N LYS A 7 -13.34 5.35 0.71
CA LYS A 7 -14.00 4.70 1.84
C LYS A 7 -13.10 3.67 2.50
N PHE A 8 -12.46 2.83 1.69
CA PHE A 8 -11.61 1.80 2.25
C PHE A 8 -10.42 2.38 3.01
N TYR A 9 -9.69 3.32 2.38
CA TYR A 9 -8.47 3.84 2.98
C TYR A 9 -8.72 4.72 4.20
N HIS A 10 -9.94 5.20 4.39
CA HIS A 10 -10.31 5.93 5.60
C HIS A 10 -10.98 5.03 6.65
N SER A 11 -11.19 3.76 6.36
CA SER A 11 -11.89 2.87 7.27
C SER A 11 -11.04 2.55 8.50
N GLN A 12 -11.71 2.33 9.62
CA GLN A 12 -11.04 1.92 10.85
C GLN A 12 -10.32 0.58 10.67
N ALA A 13 -10.93 -0.33 9.93
CA ALA A 13 -10.33 -1.64 9.68
C ALA A 13 -9.00 -1.51 8.96
N TRP A 14 -8.92 -0.68 7.92
CA TRP A 14 -7.66 -0.47 7.20
C TRP A 14 -6.63 0.22 8.08
N LEU A 15 -7.02 1.27 8.78
CA LEU A 15 -6.07 2.02 9.61
C LEU A 15 -5.50 1.15 10.72
N ALA A 16 -6.33 0.30 11.33
CA ALA A 16 -5.86 -0.63 12.35
C ALA A 16 -4.93 -1.69 11.75
N CYS A 17 -5.28 -2.23 10.59
CA CYS A 17 -4.45 -3.21 9.90
C CYS A 17 -3.10 -2.62 9.51
N ARG A 18 -3.10 -1.41 8.99
CA ARG A 18 -1.87 -0.71 8.61
C ARG A 18 -0.96 -0.51 9.82
N ARG A 19 -1.50 -0.03 10.94
CA ARG A 19 -0.70 0.15 12.15
C ARG A 19 -0.14 -1.17 12.65
N SER A 20 -0.94 -2.21 12.64
CA SER A 20 -0.54 -3.55 13.06
C SER A 20 0.60 -4.06 12.20
N TYR A 21 0.50 -3.87 10.88
CA TYR A 21 1.55 -4.33 9.98
C TYR A 21 2.86 -3.57 10.23
N ILE A 22 2.79 -2.26 10.35
CA ILE A 22 3.99 -1.45 10.62
C ILE A 22 4.63 -1.87 11.95
N ALA A 23 3.82 -2.08 12.98
CA ALA A 23 4.34 -2.52 14.27
C ALA A 23 5.08 -3.85 14.17
N SER A 24 4.56 -4.79 13.39
CA SER A 24 5.23 -6.08 13.19
C SER A 24 6.55 -5.91 12.45
N ARG A 25 6.60 -5.02 11.46
CA ARG A 25 7.85 -4.77 10.74
C ARG A 25 8.91 -4.12 11.62
N ILE A 26 8.49 -3.22 12.50
CA ILE A 26 9.42 -2.60 13.44
C ILE A 26 10.07 -3.66 14.34
N GLN A 27 9.33 -4.66 14.75
CA GLN A 27 9.86 -5.75 15.56
C GLN A 27 10.82 -6.67 14.80
N ILE A 28 10.61 -6.81 13.50
CA ILE A 28 11.43 -7.69 12.68
C ILE A 28 12.78 -7.05 12.34
N ASP A 29 12.76 -5.80 11.88
CA ASP A 29 13.98 -5.15 11.39
C ASP A 29 14.02 -3.64 11.66
N GLY A 30 13.22 -3.16 12.59
CA GLY A 30 13.17 -1.73 12.91
C GLY A 30 12.33 -0.92 11.95
N GLY A 31 11.58 -1.57 11.07
CA GLY A 31 10.71 -0.87 10.13
C GLY A 31 11.42 -0.42 8.87
N LEU A 32 12.40 -1.18 8.42
CA LEU A 32 13.10 -0.86 7.18
C LEU A 32 12.25 -1.19 5.97
N CYS A 33 12.53 -0.47 4.87
CA CYS A 33 11.94 -0.76 3.58
C CYS A 33 12.18 -2.24 3.21
N GLU A 34 11.13 -2.93 2.80
CA GLU A 34 11.23 -4.35 2.48
C GLU A 34 11.94 -4.60 1.15
N HIS A 35 12.16 -3.57 0.35
CA HIS A 35 12.87 -3.71 -0.93
C HIS A 35 14.36 -3.40 -0.80
N CYS A 36 14.72 -2.24 -0.31
CA CYS A 36 16.13 -1.83 -0.26
C CYS A 36 16.81 -2.16 1.06
N HIS A 37 16.06 -2.35 2.12
CA HIS A 37 16.58 -2.65 3.47
C HIS A 37 17.57 -1.62 4.00
N ARG A 38 17.55 -0.41 3.46
CA ARG A 38 18.48 0.66 3.86
C ARG A 38 17.77 1.86 4.46
N LYS A 39 16.62 2.23 3.91
CA LYS A 39 15.84 3.37 4.38
C LYS A 39 14.68 2.91 5.21
N PRO A 40 14.19 3.74 6.15
CA PRO A 40 12.96 3.41 6.85
C PRO A 40 11.81 3.28 5.87
N GLY A 41 10.92 2.37 6.12
CA GLY A 41 9.68 2.27 5.36
C GLY A 41 8.82 3.49 5.59
N LYS A 42 7.95 3.79 4.66
CA LYS A 42 7.06 4.93 4.72
C LYS A 42 5.65 4.59 4.26
N ILE A 43 5.55 3.72 3.28
CA ILE A 43 4.30 3.42 2.59
C ILE A 43 3.98 1.95 2.79
N VAL A 44 2.75 1.67 3.23
CA VAL A 44 2.21 0.30 3.23
C VAL A 44 1.33 0.17 2.01
N HIS A 45 1.71 -0.72 1.09
CA HIS A 45 0.93 -0.92 -0.12
C HIS A 45 0.52 -2.38 -0.26
N HIS A 46 -0.50 -2.60 -1.08
CA HIS A 46 -0.99 -3.94 -1.36
C HIS A 46 -0.25 -4.51 -2.56
N LYS A 47 0.27 -5.73 -2.42
CA LYS A 47 0.93 -6.43 -3.53
C LYS A 47 -0.07 -6.73 -4.65
N ILE A 48 -1.27 -7.15 -4.26
CA ILE A 48 -2.40 -7.26 -5.17
C ILE A 48 -3.17 -5.96 -5.06
N TYR A 49 -3.15 -5.15 -6.10
CA TYR A 49 -3.78 -3.84 -6.07
C TYR A 49 -5.28 -3.95 -5.86
N LEU A 50 -5.83 -2.98 -5.11
CA LEU A 50 -7.24 -2.96 -4.80
C LEU A 50 -8.06 -2.54 -6.01
N THR A 51 -9.20 -3.18 -6.16
CA THR A 51 -10.18 -2.89 -7.20
C THR A 51 -11.56 -2.87 -6.56
N ARG A 52 -12.55 -2.45 -7.33
CA ARG A 52 -13.93 -2.53 -6.85
C ARG A 52 -14.35 -3.96 -6.53
N ARG A 53 -13.76 -4.92 -7.23
CA ARG A 53 -14.10 -6.33 -7.04
C ARG A 53 -13.55 -6.91 -5.76
N ASN A 54 -12.34 -6.47 -5.36
CA ASN A 54 -11.69 -7.07 -4.20
C ASN A 54 -11.66 -6.19 -2.96
N VAL A 55 -12.12 -4.94 -3.06
CA VAL A 55 -12.04 -4.00 -1.95
C VAL A 55 -12.81 -4.47 -0.71
N ASN A 56 -13.84 -5.29 -0.89
CA ASN A 56 -14.63 -5.83 0.21
C ASN A 56 -14.17 -7.21 0.66
N ASP A 57 -13.07 -7.71 0.11
CA ASP A 57 -12.53 -9.01 0.47
C ASP A 57 -11.39 -8.84 1.47
N PRO A 58 -11.61 -9.06 2.77
CA PRO A 58 -10.56 -8.84 3.77
C PRO A 58 -9.39 -9.80 3.63
N THR A 59 -9.55 -10.93 2.95
CA THR A 59 -8.42 -11.83 2.70
C THR A 59 -7.42 -11.22 1.73
N ILE A 60 -7.82 -10.17 1.01
CA ILE A 60 -6.95 -9.40 0.12
C ILE A 60 -6.59 -8.08 0.77
N THR A 61 -7.58 -7.35 1.27
CA THR A 61 -7.39 -5.97 1.71
C THR A 61 -6.77 -5.84 3.09
N LEU A 62 -6.99 -6.82 3.97
CA LEU A 62 -6.56 -6.77 5.37
C LEU A 62 -5.61 -7.91 5.73
N ASN A 63 -4.99 -8.53 4.73
CA ASN A 63 -4.09 -9.66 4.93
C ASN A 63 -2.66 -9.16 4.92
N HIS A 64 -1.93 -9.32 6.03
CA HIS A 64 -0.53 -8.91 6.13
C HIS A 64 0.35 -9.50 5.03
N ARG A 65 0.02 -10.69 4.54
CA ARG A 65 0.80 -11.35 3.48
C ARG A 65 0.70 -10.61 2.15
N ASN A 66 -0.32 -9.78 2.00
CA ASN A 66 -0.52 -8.99 0.79
C ASN A 66 0.00 -7.56 0.96
N LEU A 67 0.68 -7.26 2.05
CA LEU A 67 1.17 -5.91 2.35
C LEU A 67 2.69 -5.87 2.27
N GLU A 68 3.21 -4.70 1.91
CA GLU A 68 4.64 -4.41 1.96
C GLU A 68 4.85 -3.02 2.52
N TYR A 69 5.90 -2.87 3.32
CA TYR A 69 6.30 -1.58 3.89
C TYR A 69 7.56 -1.12 3.16
N VAL A 70 7.44 -0.06 2.37
CA VAL A 70 8.50 0.37 1.48
C VAL A 70 8.76 1.86 1.64
N CYS A 71 9.99 2.29 1.31
CA CYS A 71 10.31 3.70 1.28
C CYS A 71 9.75 4.34 0.01
N GLN A 72 9.67 5.67 0.02
CA GLN A 72 9.11 6.40 -1.11
C GLN A 72 9.87 6.13 -2.40
N ASP A 73 11.21 6.07 -2.32
CA ASP A 73 12.03 5.87 -3.51
C ASP A 73 11.79 4.50 -4.15
N CYS A 74 11.76 3.45 -3.32
CA CYS A 74 11.49 2.11 -3.84
C CYS A 74 10.07 1.99 -4.40
N HIS A 75 9.12 2.63 -3.74
CA HIS A 75 7.75 2.63 -4.21
C HIS A 75 7.65 3.32 -5.58
N ASN A 76 8.31 4.45 -5.72
CA ASN A 76 8.35 5.16 -7.00
C ASN A 76 9.03 4.34 -8.08
N ASP A 77 10.19 3.73 -7.75
CA ASP A 77 10.92 2.91 -8.71
C ASP A 77 10.10 1.72 -9.19
N GLU A 78 9.37 1.09 -8.29
CA GLU A 78 8.52 -0.04 -8.64
C GLU A 78 7.48 0.37 -9.67
N HIS A 79 6.85 1.51 -9.46
CA HIS A 79 5.81 1.98 -10.39
C HIS A 79 6.39 2.62 -11.64
N LEU A 80 7.51 3.33 -11.53
CA LEU A 80 8.12 4.00 -12.67
C LEU A 80 8.91 3.03 -13.55
N GLY A 81 9.46 1.96 -12.97
CA GLY A 81 10.16 0.95 -13.73
C GLY A 81 9.24 0.11 -14.61
N ASP A 82 7.98 0.07 -14.28
CA ASP A 82 6.95 -0.56 -15.10
C ASP A 82 6.33 0.52 -15.97
N HIS A 83 6.38 0.37 -17.26
CA HIS A 83 5.85 1.39 -18.18
C HIS A 83 4.35 1.58 -18.09
N SER A 84 3.69 0.85 -17.25
CA SER A 84 2.32 1.14 -16.85
C SER A 84 2.24 2.14 -15.70
N LEU A 85 3.32 2.74 -15.40
CA LEU A 85 3.57 3.59 -14.23
C LEU A 85 2.54 4.69 -13.99
N LEU A 86 2.00 5.24 -15.03
CA LEU A 86 1.07 6.35 -14.88
C LEU A 86 -0.34 5.91 -14.47
N ARG A 87 -0.52 4.65 -14.17
CA ARG A 87 -1.82 4.13 -13.72
C ARG A 87 -2.13 4.42 -12.26
N TYR A 88 -1.14 4.88 -11.51
CA TYR A 88 -1.33 5.05 -10.07
C TYR A 88 -0.86 6.40 -9.61
N ARG A 89 -1.58 6.94 -8.63
CA ARG A 89 -1.18 8.09 -7.83
C ARG A 89 -1.20 7.66 -6.39
N LEU A 90 -0.57 8.46 -5.52
CA LEU A 90 -0.56 8.19 -4.10
C LEU A 90 -1.56 9.08 -3.40
N ASP A 91 -2.24 8.53 -2.40
CA ASP A 91 -3.10 9.33 -1.54
C ASP A 91 -2.28 9.95 -0.40
N ALA A 92 -2.96 10.58 0.57
CA ALA A 92 -2.29 11.22 1.69
C ALA A 92 -1.55 10.24 2.60
N TRP A 93 -1.84 8.95 2.48
CA TRP A 93 -1.19 7.90 3.28
C TRP A 93 -0.15 7.14 2.48
N GLY A 94 0.13 7.57 1.25
CA GLY A 94 1.12 6.91 0.41
C GLY A 94 0.64 5.63 -0.24
N ASN A 95 -0.65 5.37 -0.27
CA ASN A 95 -1.19 4.18 -0.92
C ASN A 95 -1.41 4.44 -2.41
N PRO A 96 -1.12 3.47 -3.27
CA PRO A 96 -1.35 3.66 -4.70
C PRO A 96 -2.84 3.73 -5.03
N LEU A 97 -3.17 4.61 -5.95
CA LEU A 97 -4.53 4.82 -6.41
C LEU A 97 -4.59 4.63 -7.93
N PRO A 98 -5.67 4.06 -8.47
CA PRO A 98 -5.82 4.03 -9.92
C PRO A 98 -5.94 5.46 -10.45
N LEU A 99 -5.22 5.73 -11.55
CA LEU A 99 -5.25 7.06 -12.17
C LEU A 99 -6.55 7.35 -12.88
N SER A 100 -7.09 6.35 -13.48
CA SER A 100 -8.33 6.49 -14.21
C SER A 100 -9.10 5.21 -14.13
N GLU A 101 -10.40 5.38 -14.14
CA GLU A 101 -11.32 4.27 -14.28
C GLU A 101 -11.93 4.38 -15.66
N PRO A 102 -11.90 3.32 -16.42
CA PRO A 102 -12.64 3.33 -17.66
C PRO A 102 -14.13 3.46 -17.39
#